data_b49ae0dddd7a1cd226f01ddd6c166d9e
#
_entry.id   b49ae0dddd7a1cd226f01ddd6c166d9e
#
_cell.length_a   1.000
_cell.length_b   1.000
_cell.length_c   1.000
_cell.angle_alpha   90.00
_cell.angle_beta   90.00
_cell.angle_gamma   90.00
#
_symmetry.space_group_name_H-M   'P 1'
#
loop_
_entity.id
_entity.type
_entity.pdbx_description
1 polymer ?
#
loop_
_entity_poly.entity_id
_entity_poly.type
_entity_poly.pdbx_seq_one_letter_code
_entity_poly.pdbx_strand_id
1 'polypeptide(L)'
;MKKQGFTLIELMVVIVIMGILAAVAVPKLFGMIAKSKASEVGPAAGEFIKLEDAYVSESNAVGNWTLIGYKMDNNINFNYTGYTSTANGGTTAVTALNNTLGWQATNIVAMNDCAASGTNACKWQLIMNNADGGNGVSYTPAESDAAKTLTPSFAKLGTATLGTVQ
;
A
#
# COMPACT_ATOMS: atom_id res chain seq x y z
N MET A 1 -26.88 -54.90 -14.93
CA MET A 1 -25.98 -53.99 -14.18
C MET A 1 -26.73 -53.49 -12.94
N LYS A 2 -26.23 -53.78 -11.73
CA LYS A 2 -26.84 -53.28 -10.48
C LYS A 2 -26.42 -51.81 -10.29
N LYS A 3 -27.41 -50.90 -10.32
CA LYS A 3 -27.19 -49.52 -9.94
C LYS A 3 -27.09 -49.43 -8.43
N GLN A 4 -25.92 -49.17 -7.89
CA GLN A 4 -25.73 -48.88 -6.49
C GLN A 4 -26.12 -47.40 -6.26
N GLY A 5 -27.08 -47.17 -5.37
CA GLY A 5 -27.51 -45.82 -4.95
C GLY A 5 -26.70 -45.37 -3.74
N PHE A 6 -26.42 -44.07 -3.65
CA PHE A 6 -25.83 -43.45 -2.45
C PHE A 6 -26.80 -43.53 -1.27
N THR A 7 -26.24 -43.79 -0.08
CA THR A 7 -27.03 -43.75 1.16
C THR A 7 -27.14 -42.31 1.66
N LEU A 8 -28.23 -41.98 2.35
CA LEU A 8 -28.48 -40.66 2.93
C LEU A 8 -27.38 -40.28 3.95
N ILE A 9 -26.85 -41.25 4.69
CA ILE A 9 -25.80 -41.04 5.68
C ILE A 9 -24.45 -40.69 5.04
N GLU A 10 -24.11 -41.29 3.90
CA GLU A 10 -22.88 -40.94 3.17
C GLU A 10 -22.92 -39.47 2.72
N LEU A 11 -24.07 -39.01 2.26
CA LEU A 11 -24.24 -37.63 1.85
C LEU A 11 -24.21 -36.66 3.03
N MET A 12 -24.84 -37.02 4.18
CA MET A 12 -24.77 -36.22 5.41
C MET A 12 -23.36 -36.08 5.94
N VAL A 13 -22.58 -37.15 5.97
CA VAL A 13 -21.19 -37.09 6.46
C VAL A 13 -20.33 -36.17 5.57
N VAL A 14 -20.50 -36.25 4.27
CA VAL A 14 -19.74 -35.38 3.31
C VAL A 14 -20.03 -33.90 3.54
N ILE A 15 -21.31 -33.49 3.64
CA ILE A 15 -21.65 -32.08 3.84
C ILE A 15 -21.19 -31.56 5.21
N VAL A 16 -21.21 -32.39 6.26
CA VAL A 16 -20.68 -32.00 7.57
C VAL A 16 -19.19 -31.78 7.52
N ILE A 17 -18.41 -32.68 6.91
CA ILE A 17 -16.97 -32.54 6.76
C ILE A 17 -16.64 -31.31 5.91
N MET A 18 -17.33 -31.10 4.78
CA MET A 18 -17.15 -29.91 3.93
C MET A 18 -17.46 -28.62 4.69
N GLY A 19 -18.52 -28.62 5.51
CA GLY A 19 -18.88 -27.46 6.34
C GLY A 19 -17.80 -27.09 7.34
N ILE A 20 -17.20 -28.05 8.03
CA ILE A 20 -16.11 -27.84 8.98
C ILE A 20 -14.87 -27.30 8.25
N LEU A 21 -14.48 -27.89 7.13
CA LEU A 21 -13.34 -27.46 6.35
C LEU A 21 -13.54 -26.05 5.80
N ALA A 22 -14.74 -25.74 5.28
CA ALA A 22 -15.07 -24.41 4.77
C ALA A 22 -15.01 -23.34 5.87
N ALA A 23 -15.49 -23.64 7.07
CA ALA A 23 -15.49 -22.70 8.19
C ALA A 23 -14.07 -22.21 8.57
N VAL A 24 -13.05 -23.03 8.37
CA VAL A 24 -11.65 -22.69 8.63
C VAL A 24 -10.96 -22.07 7.40
N ALA A 25 -11.25 -22.59 6.20
CA ALA A 25 -10.56 -22.21 4.99
C ALA A 25 -10.99 -20.83 4.45
N VAL A 26 -12.29 -20.52 4.52
CA VAL A 26 -12.82 -19.28 3.92
C VAL A 26 -12.26 -18.01 4.54
N PRO A 27 -12.18 -17.84 5.88
CA PRO A 27 -11.59 -16.63 6.48
C PRO A 27 -10.12 -16.46 6.08
N LYS A 28 -9.37 -17.55 6.00
CA LYS A 28 -7.96 -17.54 5.62
C LYS A 28 -7.77 -17.11 4.16
N LEU A 29 -8.65 -17.54 3.26
CA LEU A 29 -8.64 -17.12 1.86
C LEU A 29 -8.85 -15.62 1.70
N PHE A 30 -9.79 -15.01 2.41
CA PHE A 30 -10.00 -13.56 2.36
C PHE A 30 -8.76 -12.79 2.81
N GLY A 31 -8.08 -13.23 3.85
CA GLY A 31 -6.82 -12.63 4.28
C GLY A 31 -5.71 -12.72 3.23
N MET A 32 -5.61 -13.83 2.50
CA MET A 32 -4.64 -13.99 1.41
C MET A 32 -4.97 -13.10 0.21
N ILE A 33 -6.25 -12.96 -0.14
CA ILE A 33 -6.71 -12.06 -1.22
C ILE A 33 -6.39 -10.61 -0.86
N ALA A 34 -6.62 -10.19 0.39
CA ALA A 34 -6.30 -8.85 0.84
C ALA A 34 -4.79 -8.57 0.72
N LYS A 35 -3.93 -9.49 1.14
CA LYS A 35 -2.47 -9.38 1.00
C LYS A 35 -2.03 -9.34 -0.47
N SER A 36 -2.64 -10.15 -1.32
CA SER A 36 -2.35 -10.15 -2.76
C SER A 36 -2.68 -8.79 -3.40
N LYS A 37 -3.83 -8.20 -3.05
CA LYS A 37 -4.17 -6.84 -3.52
C LYS A 37 -3.18 -5.80 -3.00
N ALA A 38 -2.84 -5.83 -1.71
CA ALA A 38 -1.92 -4.87 -1.11
C ALA A 38 -0.47 -5.00 -1.60
N SER A 39 -0.10 -6.11 -2.24
CA SER A 39 1.27 -6.34 -2.71
C SER A 39 1.74 -5.38 -3.80
N GLU A 40 0.82 -4.69 -4.49
CA GLU A 40 1.18 -3.68 -5.51
C GLU A 40 1.70 -2.36 -4.90
N VAL A 41 1.34 -2.07 -3.65
CA VAL A 41 1.67 -0.80 -2.99
C VAL A 41 3.18 -0.62 -2.82
N GLY A 42 3.90 -1.68 -2.43
CA GLY A 42 5.35 -1.64 -2.23
C GLY A 42 6.13 -1.28 -3.50
N PRO A 43 5.95 -1.99 -4.61
CA PRO A 43 6.59 -1.66 -5.88
C PRO A 43 6.26 -0.25 -6.38
N ALA A 44 5.00 0.19 -6.26
CA ALA A 44 4.58 1.53 -6.68
C ALA A 44 5.31 2.63 -5.88
N ALA A 45 5.39 2.49 -4.57
CA ALA A 45 6.13 3.42 -3.71
C ALA A 45 7.64 3.38 -4.00
N GLY A 46 8.20 2.21 -4.26
CA GLY A 46 9.61 2.06 -4.61
C GLY A 46 9.99 2.68 -5.95
N GLU A 47 9.09 2.68 -6.93
CA GLU A 47 9.27 3.39 -8.19
C GLU A 47 9.28 4.91 -7.98
N PHE A 48 8.34 5.42 -7.17
CA PHE A 48 8.32 6.83 -6.78
C PHE A 48 9.65 7.27 -6.17
N ILE A 49 10.20 6.55 -5.20
CA ILE A 49 11.48 6.87 -4.55
C ILE A 49 12.59 6.98 -5.59
N LYS A 50 12.70 6.02 -6.51
CA LYS A 50 13.76 6.00 -7.52
C LYS A 50 13.71 7.20 -8.46
N LEU A 51 12.53 7.58 -8.90
CA LEU A 51 12.34 8.71 -9.80
C LEU A 51 12.58 10.02 -9.07
N GLU A 52 12.14 10.14 -7.83
CA GLU A 52 12.38 11.32 -7.00
C GLU A 52 13.87 11.50 -6.70
N ASP A 53 14.58 10.43 -6.32
CA ASP A 53 16.03 10.47 -6.07
C ASP A 53 16.83 10.86 -7.32
N ALA A 54 16.42 10.37 -8.49
CA ALA A 54 17.03 10.78 -9.75
C ALA A 54 16.86 12.29 -10.00
N TYR A 55 15.64 12.80 -9.82
CA TYR A 55 15.33 14.20 -9.98
C TYR A 55 16.06 15.08 -8.95
N VAL A 56 16.11 14.68 -7.69
CA VAL A 56 16.84 15.37 -6.61
C VAL A 56 18.32 15.44 -6.92
N SER A 57 18.91 14.38 -7.46
CA SER A 57 20.33 14.34 -7.83
C SER A 57 20.70 15.36 -8.92
N GLU A 58 19.75 15.68 -9.79
CA GLU A 58 19.96 16.67 -10.88
C GLU A 58 19.63 18.09 -10.47
N SER A 59 18.54 18.28 -9.69
CA SER A 59 17.96 19.60 -9.42
C SER A 59 18.20 20.13 -8.00
N ASN A 60 18.65 19.27 -7.08
CA ASN A 60 18.72 19.55 -5.63
C ASN A 60 17.37 20.01 -5.03
N ALA A 61 16.29 19.58 -5.65
CA ALA A 61 14.91 19.86 -5.25
C ALA A 61 14.02 18.64 -5.49
N VAL A 62 12.96 18.50 -4.73
CA VAL A 62 11.90 17.51 -5.02
C VAL A 62 10.94 18.05 -6.06
N GLY A 63 10.48 17.18 -6.95
CA GLY A 63 9.52 17.48 -7.99
C GLY A 63 8.12 16.95 -7.69
N ASN A 64 7.09 17.57 -8.29
CA ASN A 64 5.79 16.92 -8.31
C ASN A 64 5.81 15.71 -9.26
N TRP A 65 4.83 14.83 -9.17
CA TRP A 65 4.77 13.60 -9.96
C TRP A 65 4.95 13.80 -11.47
N THR A 66 4.46 14.92 -12.00
CA THR A 66 4.63 15.25 -13.43
C THR A 66 6.07 15.53 -13.79
N LEU A 67 6.80 16.27 -12.93
CA LEU A 67 8.19 16.65 -13.17
C LEU A 67 9.14 15.46 -13.09
N ILE A 68 8.92 14.57 -12.12
CA ILE A 68 9.75 13.37 -11.97
C ILE A 68 9.37 12.25 -12.95
N GLY A 69 8.32 12.47 -13.77
CA GLY A 69 7.82 11.47 -14.71
C GLY A 69 7.10 10.29 -14.05
N TYR A 70 6.74 10.41 -12.76
CA TYR A 70 5.95 9.37 -12.07
C TYR A 70 4.50 9.46 -12.49
N LYS A 71 3.96 8.35 -12.96
CA LYS A 71 2.55 8.23 -13.31
C LYS A 71 1.95 6.98 -12.68
N MET A 72 1.04 7.19 -11.76
CA MET A 72 0.26 6.12 -11.14
C MET A 72 -1.21 6.49 -11.21
N ASP A 73 -1.96 5.79 -12.04
CA ASP A 73 -3.40 5.98 -12.15
C ASP A 73 -4.11 5.21 -11.04
N ASN A 74 -5.21 5.79 -10.54
CA ASN A 74 -6.09 5.09 -9.61
C ASN A 74 -6.63 3.82 -10.26
N ASN A 75 -6.65 2.74 -9.51
CA ASN A 75 -7.17 1.47 -9.98
C ASN A 75 -8.39 1.00 -9.17
N ILE A 76 -8.85 -0.22 -9.43
CA ILE A 76 -10.02 -0.79 -8.75
C ILE A 76 -9.81 -1.06 -7.25
N ASN A 77 -8.55 -1.07 -6.77
CA ASN A 77 -8.20 -1.38 -5.40
C ASN A 77 -7.74 -0.15 -4.61
N PHE A 78 -7.03 0.78 -5.27
CA PHE A 78 -6.36 1.89 -4.62
C PHE A 78 -6.56 3.22 -5.34
N ASN A 79 -6.62 4.27 -4.52
CA ASN A 79 -6.48 5.65 -4.95
C ASN A 79 -5.07 6.11 -4.58
N TYR A 80 -4.34 6.63 -5.57
CA TYR A 80 -2.97 7.12 -5.41
C TYR A 80 -2.95 8.64 -5.44
N THR A 81 -2.27 9.23 -4.48
CA THR A 81 -2.07 10.67 -4.37
C THR A 81 -0.63 10.95 -3.95
N GLY A 82 -0.14 12.15 -4.21
CA GLY A 82 1.23 12.48 -3.84
C GLY A 82 1.50 13.97 -3.79
N TYR A 83 2.76 14.31 -3.87
CA TYR A 83 3.25 15.67 -3.82
C TYR A 83 2.69 16.51 -4.97
N THR A 84 1.93 17.53 -4.62
CA THR A 84 1.18 18.36 -5.58
C THR A 84 1.58 19.84 -5.54
N SER A 85 2.78 20.17 -5.04
CA SER A 85 3.22 21.57 -5.02
C SER A 85 3.12 22.19 -6.40
N THR A 86 2.58 23.40 -6.45
CA THR A 86 2.57 24.28 -7.63
C THR A 86 3.52 25.44 -7.49
N ALA A 87 4.11 25.64 -6.30
CA ALA A 87 5.10 26.67 -6.04
C ALA A 87 6.37 26.39 -6.88
N ASN A 88 7.04 27.45 -7.34
CA ASN A 88 8.29 27.36 -8.11
C ASN A 88 8.24 26.37 -9.30
N GLY A 89 7.10 26.29 -9.99
CA GLY A 89 6.94 25.35 -11.11
C GLY A 89 6.74 23.89 -10.66
N GLY A 90 6.38 23.64 -9.42
CA GLY A 90 6.12 22.28 -8.89
C GLY A 90 7.31 21.68 -8.14
N THR A 91 8.30 22.48 -7.77
CA THR A 91 9.50 22.04 -7.05
C THR A 91 9.55 22.61 -5.63
N THR A 92 10.25 21.91 -4.74
CA THR A 92 10.64 22.43 -3.42
C THR A 92 12.08 22.05 -3.15
N ALA A 93 12.90 23.03 -2.74
CA ALA A 93 14.30 22.76 -2.39
C ALA A 93 14.39 21.70 -1.28
N VAL A 94 15.35 20.79 -1.37
CA VAL A 94 15.55 19.72 -0.39
C VAL A 94 15.68 20.28 1.02
N THR A 95 16.37 21.40 1.19
CA THR A 95 16.58 22.09 2.48
C THR A 95 15.29 22.59 3.12
N ALA A 96 14.21 22.77 2.35
CA ALA A 96 12.91 23.23 2.83
C ALA A 96 11.94 22.08 3.17
N LEU A 97 12.34 20.83 2.95
CA LEU A 97 11.50 19.67 3.25
C LEU A 97 11.37 19.45 4.75
N ASN A 98 10.13 19.38 5.19
CA ASN A 98 9.79 19.06 6.57
C ASN A 98 8.45 18.33 6.60
N ASN A 99 8.48 17.05 6.89
CA ASN A 99 7.27 16.22 7.01
C ASN A 99 6.30 16.36 5.82
N THR A 100 6.85 16.37 4.61
CA THR A 100 6.10 16.62 3.38
C THR A 100 5.60 15.29 2.79
N LEU A 101 4.29 15.17 2.53
CA LEU A 101 3.74 13.98 1.90
C LEU A 101 4.23 13.89 0.45
N GLY A 102 5.04 12.87 0.15
CA GLY A 102 5.54 12.60 -1.19
C GLY A 102 4.65 11.67 -2.00
N TRP A 103 4.17 10.60 -1.36
CA TRP A 103 3.36 9.58 -2.00
C TRP A 103 2.39 8.94 -1.02
N GLN A 104 1.20 8.60 -1.50
CA GLN A 104 0.19 7.90 -0.71
C GLN A 104 -0.63 6.95 -1.57
N ALA A 105 -0.89 5.76 -1.05
CA ALA A 105 -1.96 4.87 -1.50
C ALA A 105 -3.04 4.77 -0.43
N THR A 106 -4.30 4.78 -0.84
CA THR A 106 -5.45 4.54 0.04
C THR A 106 -6.33 3.48 -0.61
N ASN A 107 -6.71 2.44 0.13
CA ASN A 107 -7.60 1.42 -0.42
C ASN A 107 -9.00 1.99 -0.65
N ILE A 108 -9.63 1.59 -1.76
CA ILE A 108 -11.03 1.94 -2.10
C ILE A 108 -11.96 0.73 -2.08
N VAL A 109 -11.43 -0.45 -1.81
CA VAL A 109 -12.19 -1.69 -1.56
C VAL A 109 -11.84 -2.22 -0.18
N ALA A 110 -12.78 -2.88 0.47
CA ALA A 110 -12.51 -3.50 1.76
C ALA A 110 -11.44 -4.61 1.62
N MET A 111 -10.47 -4.60 2.53
CA MET A 111 -9.36 -5.56 2.58
C MET A 111 -9.10 -5.93 4.04
N ASN A 112 -9.59 -7.09 4.49
CA ASN A 112 -9.46 -7.52 5.87
C ASN A 112 -9.98 -6.43 6.83
N ASP A 113 -9.14 -5.88 7.70
CA ASP A 113 -9.48 -4.84 8.68
C ASP A 113 -9.51 -3.42 8.09
N CYS A 114 -9.21 -3.26 6.79
CA CYS A 114 -9.26 -1.98 6.08
C CYS A 114 -10.65 -1.76 5.49
N ALA A 115 -11.38 -0.75 5.93
CA ALA A 115 -12.64 -0.36 5.30
C ALA A 115 -12.40 0.20 3.88
N ALA A 116 -13.42 0.15 3.01
CA ALA A 116 -13.32 0.69 1.66
C ALA A 116 -13.23 2.23 1.60
N SER A 117 -13.59 2.93 2.68
CA SER A 117 -13.56 4.39 2.76
C SER A 117 -13.63 4.88 4.20
N GLY A 118 -13.42 6.18 4.40
CA GLY A 118 -13.52 6.84 5.69
C GLY A 118 -12.26 6.69 6.55
N THR A 119 -12.40 6.90 7.86
CA THR A 119 -11.29 6.90 8.81
C THR A 119 -10.62 5.53 8.98
N ASN A 120 -11.33 4.47 8.67
CA ASN A 120 -10.82 3.09 8.76
C ASN A 120 -10.28 2.56 7.42
N ALA A 121 -10.19 3.39 6.39
CA ALA A 121 -9.46 3.05 5.18
C ALA A 121 -7.96 2.97 5.50
N CYS A 122 -7.30 1.98 4.92
CA CYS A 122 -5.87 1.84 5.09
C CYS A 122 -5.11 2.82 4.22
N LYS A 123 -4.09 3.42 4.79
CA LYS A 123 -3.18 4.34 4.10
C LYS A 123 -1.75 3.81 4.19
N TRP A 124 -1.03 3.99 3.11
CA TRP A 124 0.41 3.81 2.99
C TRP A 124 0.98 5.12 2.48
N GLN A 125 1.92 5.68 3.20
CA GLN A 125 2.48 7.00 2.92
C GLN A 125 4.00 6.96 2.89
N LEU A 126 4.59 7.77 2.04
CA LEU A 126 6.00 8.15 2.09
C LEU A 126 6.09 9.63 2.40
N ILE A 127 6.65 9.95 3.53
CA ILE A 127 6.88 11.31 4.01
C ILE A 127 8.31 11.70 3.69
N MET A 128 8.48 12.81 3.02
CA MET A 128 9.78 13.36 2.63
C MET A 128 10.27 14.37 3.65
N ASN A 129 11.50 14.21 4.08
CA ASN A 129 12.21 15.14 4.93
C ASN A 129 13.58 15.46 4.32
N ASN A 130 14.15 16.57 4.74
CA ASN A 130 15.56 16.86 4.44
C ASN A 130 16.44 15.79 5.11
N ALA A 131 17.32 15.16 4.35
CA ALA A 131 18.34 14.30 4.93
C ALA A 131 19.41 15.12 5.65
N ASP A 132 20.06 14.51 6.64
CA ASP A 132 21.13 15.14 7.40
C ASP A 132 22.21 15.71 6.45
N GLY A 133 22.48 17.01 6.57
CA GLY A 133 23.44 17.71 5.72
C GLY A 133 22.87 18.43 4.48
N GLY A 134 21.58 18.34 4.20
CA GLY A 134 20.91 19.13 3.16
C GLY A 134 21.11 18.67 1.72
N ASN A 135 21.75 17.52 1.50
CA ASN A 135 22.13 17.04 0.16
C ASN A 135 21.28 15.85 -0.33
N GLY A 136 20.11 15.62 0.23
CA GLY A 136 19.26 14.52 -0.18
C GLY A 136 17.92 14.49 0.52
N VAL A 137 17.08 13.54 0.13
CA VAL A 137 15.76 13.31 0.72
C VAL A 137 15.80 12.08 1.60
N SER A 138 15.25 12.20 2.78
CA SER A 138 14.97 11.07 3.68
C SER A 138 13.49 10.71 3.54
N TYR A 139 13.20 9.45 3.26
CA TYR A 139 11.84 8.94 3.14
C TYR A 139 11.45 8.20 4.42
N THR A 140 10.38 8.65 5.04
CA THR A 140 9.79 7.99 6.20
C THR A 140 8.52 7.28 5.77
N PRO A 141 8.51 5.93 5.71
CA PRO A 141 7.29 5.19 5.45
C PRO A 141 6.33 5.32 6.63
N ALA A 142 5.05 5.47 6.36
CA ALA A 142 3.99 5.47 7.37
C ALA A 142 2.83 4.60 6.90
N GLU A 143 2.29 3.77 7.79
CA GLU A 143 1.20 2.87 7.51
C GLU A 143 0.17 2.94 8.63
N SER A 144 -1.12 2.87 8.27
CA SER A 144 -2.17 2.62 9.26
C SER A 144 -2.00 1.23 9.89
N ASP A 145 -2.46 1.04 11.13
CA ASP A 145 -2.19 -0.22 11.86
C ASP A 145 -2.69 -1.47 11.13
N ALA A 146 -3.87 -1.40 10.51
CA ALA A 146 -4.38 -2.51 9.71
C ALA A 146 -3.55 -2.74 8.42
N ALA A 147 -2.96 -1.71 7.83
CA ALA A 147 -2.10 -1.82 6.65
C ALA A 147 -0.81 -2.60 6.94
N LYS A 148 -0.22 -2.43 8.12
CA LYS A 148 1.00 -3.14 8.57
C LYS A 148 0.87 -4.66 8.48
N THR A 149 -0.32 -5.18 8.72
CA THR A 149 -0.58 -6.63 8.63
C THR A 149 -0.64 -7.15 7.21
N LEU A 150 -0.96 -6.29 6.25
CA LEU A 150 -1.06 -6.61 4.83
C LEU A 150 0.30 -6.55 4.13
N THR A 151 1.10 -5.54 4.44
CA THR A 151 2.37 -5.22 3.77
C THR A 151 3.51 -4.95 4.75
N PRO A 152 3.95 -5.90 5.56
CA PRO A 152 4.98 -5.67 6.58
C PRO A 152 6.34 -5.26 6.00
N SER A 153 6.55 -5.42 4.70
CA SER A 153 7.77 -4.99 4.00
C SER A 153 7.76 -3.50 3.61
N PHE A 154 6.61 -2.84 3.62
CA PHE A 154 6.50 -1.43 3.25
C PHE A 154 7.33 -0.53 4.18
N ALA A 155 7.35 -0.82 5.46
CA ALA A 155 8.16 -0.12 6.46
C ALA A 155 9.67 -0.10 6.15
N LYS A 156 10.14 -0.97 5.23
CA LYS A 156 11.56 -1.07 4.84
C LYS A 156 11.90 -0.26 3.59
N LEU A 157 10.92 0.38 2.96
CA LEU A 157 11.14 1.16 1.74
C LEU A 157 11.85 2.49 1.99
N GLY A 158 11.72 3.02 3.20
CA GLY A 158 12.30 4.32 3.55
C GLY A 158 13.71 4.23 4.10
N THR A 159 14.34 5.39 4.24
CA THR A 159 15.64 5.59 4.88
C THR A 159 15.53 5.86 6.38
N ALA A 160 14.33 6.12 6.88
CA ALA A 160 14.04 6.44 8.27
C ALA A 160 13.07 5.41 8.91
N THR A 161 12.95 5.45 10.23
CA THR A 161 12.04 4.59 10.99
C THR A 161 10.59 4.88 10.63
N LEU A 162 9.75 3.86 10.73
CA LEU A 162 8.31 3.95 10.44
C LEU A 162 7.66 5.14 11.18
N GLY A 163 7.02 6.02 10.42
CA GLY A 163 6.32 7.19 10.92
C GLY A 163 4.83 6.93 11.22
N THR A 164 4.16 7.97 11.67
CA THR A 164 2.70 7.99 11.87
C THR A 164 2.01 8.48 10.61
N VAL A 165 0.90 7.87 10.24
CA VAL A 165 0.04 8.29 9.12
C VAL A 165 -0.54 9.68 9.40
N GLN A 166 -0.45 10.57 8.42
CA GLN A 166 -1.01 11.92 8.45
C GLN A 166 -2.47 11.95 7.97
#